data_361ab942fada1f4722c5ebee61035302
#
_entry.id   361ab942fada1f4722c5ebee61035302
#
_cell.length_a   1.000
_cell.length_b   1.000
_cell.length_c   1.000
_cell.angle_alpha   90.00
_cell.angle_beta   90.00
_cell.angle_gamma   90.00
#
_symmetry.space_group_name_H-M   'P 1'
#
loop_
_entity.id
_entity.type
_entity.pdbx_description
1 polymer ?
#
loop_
_entity_poly.entity_id
_entity_poly.type
_entity_poly.pdbx_seq_one_letter_code
_entity_poly.pdbx_strand_id
1 'polypeptide(L)'
;MERLTVSLGERSYPILIAEHLLTQGELLRNAISGSKVMVITNEVVAPLYLDTLLAALAPLQVESLVLPDGEQFKSLDTFNQVMGALLAGNHGRDTTLIALGGGVIGDLTGFAAACYQRGVPFIQVPTTLLAQVDSSVGGKTAVNHPLGKNMIGAFYQPQLVLIDTLCLQTLPEREFAAGLAEVIKYGIIWDADFFSWLEQNVSRLQQLEPSALSYAIRRCCEIKADMVGRDEREHGVRALLNLGHTFGHAIEAEMGYGNWLHGEAVAVGMVQACYTARLRGEMTDQQVERVKQLLLAAKLPITGPETMGLSQYLPHMMRDKKVLAGQLRLILPLGIGSAQVVSDVSEQQLGLVVSESLV
;
A
#
# COMPACT_ATOMS: atom_id res chain seq x y z
N MET A 1 9.08 -17.16 12.69
CA MET A 1 9.11 -16.58 11.33
C MET A 1 7.98 -17.18 10.54
N GLU A 2 7.08 -16.32 10.05
CA GLU A 2 6.01 -16.71 9.13
C GLU A 2 6.53 -16.65 7.70
N ARG A 3 6.05 -17.56 6.86
CA ARG A 3 6.38 -17.61 5.43
C ARG A 3 5.12 -17.82 4.61
N LEU A 4 4.88 -16.93 3.67
CA LEU A 4 3.79 -16.99 2.70
C LEU A 4 4.39 -17.04 1.29
N THR A 5 3.58 -17.44 0.31
CA THR A 5 3.97 -17.42 -1.10
C THR A 5 2.89 -16.72 -1.91
N VAL A 6 3.28 -15.75 -2.71
CA VAL A 6 2.43 -15.20 -3.77
C VAL A 6 2.56 -16.11 -4.99
N SER A 7 1.49 -16.81 -5.34
CA SER A 7 1.50 -17.86 -6.36
C SER A 7 1.21 -17.28 -7.74
N LEU A 8 2.24 -17.16 -8.57
CA LEU A 8 2.19 -16.61 -9.94
C LEU A 8 2.95 -17.47 -10.95
N GLY A 9 2.94 -18.80 -10.75
CA GLY A 9 3.72 -19.74 -11.58
C GLY A 9 5.22 -19.51 -11.41
N GLU A 10 5.93 -19.30 -12.50
CA GLU A 10 7.38 -19.06 -12.50
C GLU A 10 7.79 -17.74 -11.82
N ARG A 11 6.84 -16.79 -11.65
CA ARG A 11 7.05 -15.50 -10.99
C ARG A 11 6.60 -15.49 -9.53
N SER A 12 6.35 -16.68 -8.96
CA SER A 12 6.01 -16.83 -7.54
C SER A 12 7.17 -16.39 -6.65
N TYR A 13 6.86 -15.76 -5.53
CA TYR A 13 7.88 -15.28 -4.60
C TYR A 13 7.42 -15.44 -3.15
N PRO A 14 8.37 -15.59 -2.19
CA PRO A 14 8.05 -15.67 -0.78
C PRO A 14 7.87 -14.27 -0.15
N ILE A 15 7.04 -14.24 0.89
CA ILE A 15 6.97 -13.16 1.89
C ILE A 15 7.41 -13.76 3.21
N LEU A 16 8.41 -13.16 3.86
CA LEU A 16 8.91 -13.54 5.16
C LEU A 16 8.56 -12.47 6.18
N ILE A 17 8.00 -12.88 7.32
CA ILE A 17 7.52 -11.95 8.38
C ILE A 17 8.07 -12.43 9.72
N ALA A 18 8.90 -11.62 10.38
CA ALA A 18 9.36 -11.83 11.75
C ALA A 18 10.06 -10.57 12.29
N GLU A 19 10.43 -10.60 13.55
CA GLU A 19 11.39 -9.66 14.13
C GLU A 19 12.82 -10.01 13.73
N HIS A 20 13.70 -9.01 13.69
CA HIS A 20 15.15 -9.14 13.42
C HIS A 20 15.52 -9.73 12.04
N LEU A 21 14.65 -9.64 11.04
CA LEU A 21 14.95 -10.17 9.70
C LEU A 21 16.01 -9.35 8.97
N LEU A 22 16.13 -8.05 9.25
CA LEU A 22 17.18 -7.19 8.65
C LEU A 22 18.60 -7.66 8.98
N THR A 23 18.80 -8.38 10.09
CA THR A 23 20.09 -8.92 10.49
C THR A 23 20.36 -10.33 9.93
N GLN A 24 19.35 -10.97 9.35
CA GLN A 24 19.46 -12.33 8.79
C GLN A 24 19.90 -12.30 7.33
N GLY A 25 21.12 -11.87 7.08
CA GLY A 25 21.65 -11.66 5.73
C GLY A 25 21.60 -12.87 4.82
N GLU A 26 21.60 -14.09 5.35
CA GLU A 26 21.48 -15.32 4.56
C GLU A 26 20.15 -15.35 3.78
N LEU A 27 19.04 -14.92 4.37
CA LEU A 27 17.74 -14.88 3.71
C LEU A 27 17.76 -13.96 2.49
N LEU A 28 18.41 -12.79 2.64
CA LEU A 28 18.58 -11.83 1.55
C LEU A 28 19.53 -12.37 0.47
N ARG A 29 20.70 -12.86 0.87
CA ARG A 29 21.72 -13.37 -0.08
C ARG A 29 21.21 -14.56 -0.89
N ASN A 30 20.38 -15.42 -0.31
CA ASN A 30 19.77 -16.55 -1.04
C ASN A 30 18.74 -16.10 -2.11
N ALA A 31 18.20 -14.89 -2.01
CA ALA A 31 17.31 -14.30 -3.02
C ALA A 31 18.07 -13.47 -4.08
N ILE A 32 19.38 -13.31 -3.94
CA ILE A 32 20.25 -12.53 -4.85
C ILE A 32 21.04 -13.50 -5.70
N SER A 33 20.88 -13.41 -7.03
CA SER A 33 21.57 -14.30 -7.96
C SER A 33 22.92 -13.76 -8.47
N GLY A 34 23.12 -12.45 -8.46
CA GLY A 34 24.33 -11.78 -8.89
C GLY A 34 25.25 -11.39 -7.74
N SER A 35 26.37 -10.74 -8.07
CA SER A 35 27.36 -10.26 -7.09
C SER A 35 27.18 -8.78 -6.71
N LYS A 36 26.49 -7.99 -7.52
CA LYS A 36 26.25 -6.57 -7.31
C LYS A 36 24.83 -6.30 -6.81
N VAL A 37 24.74 -5.40 -5.84
CA VAL A 37 23.47 -4.97 -5.23
C VAL A 37 23.43 -3.45 -5.18
N MET A 38 22.28 -2.85 -5.50
CA MET A 38 22.00 -1.45 -5.25
C MET A 38 20.85 -1.36 -4.24
N VAL A 39 21.11 -0.80 -3.06
CA VAL A 39 20.08 -0.49 -2.06
C VAL A 39 19.57 0.93 -2.32
N ILE A 40 18.27 1.05 -2.52
CA ILE A 40 17.59 2.33 -2.71
C ILE A 40 16.75 2.61 -1.45
N THR A 41 16.97 3.74 -0.85
CA THR A 41 16.30 4.17 0.39
C THR A 41 16.10 5.69 0.38
N ASN A 42 15.56 6.25 1.45
CA ASN A 42 15.43 7.71 1.62
C ASN A 42 16.16 8.22 2.86
N GLU A 43 16.26 9.55 2.98
CA GLU A 43 16.99 10.23 4.05
C GLU A 43 16.42 10.00 5.46
N VAL A 44 15.15 9.60 5.59
CA VAL A 44 14.51 9.29 6.87
C VAL A 44 14.82 7.86 7.30
N VAL A 45 14.80 6.91 6.36
CA VAL A 45 14.97 5.46 6.64
C VAL A 45 16.45 5.08 6.71
N ALA A 46 17.32 5.72 5.91
CA ALA A 46 18.74 5.39 5.84
C ALA A 46 19.45 5.45 7.22
N PRO A 47 19.31 6.50 8.04
CA PRO A 47 19.96 6.55 9.35
C PRO A 47 19.52 5.45 10.32
N LEU A 48 18.33 4.87 10.10
CA LEU A 48 17.73 3.87 10.97
C LEU A 48 18.17 2.44 10.62
N TYR A 49 18.25 2.13 9.34
CA TYR A 49 18.32 0.73 8.88
C TYR A 49 19.37 0.41 7.84
N LEU A 50 19.93 1.42 7.14
CA LEU A 50 20.83 1.16 6.01
C LEU A 50 22.09 0.43 6.44
N ASP A 51 22.77 0.86 7.48
CA ASP A 51 24.02 0.23 7.95
C ASP A 51 23.80 -1.23 8.38
N THR A 52 22.67 -1.52 9.04
CA THR A 52 22.29 -2.88 9.42
C THR A 52 22.11 -3.76 8.19
N LEU A 53 21.42 -3.26 7.17
CA LEU A 53 21.19 -3.99 5.93
C LEU A 53 22.49 -4.21 5.15
N LEU A 54 23.36 -3.19 5.05
CA LEU A 54 24.65 -3.29 4.38
C LEU A 54 25.55 -4.35 5.06
N ALA A 55 25.60 -4.35 6.39
CA ALA A 55 26.35 -5.35 7.14
C ALA A 55 25.83 -6.77 6.91
N ALA A 56 24.50 -6.95 6.83
CA ALA A 56 23.86 -8.23 6.57
C ALA A 56 24.13 -8.76 5.15
N LEU A 57 24.35 -7.87 4.17
CA LEU A 57 24.63 -8.25 2.79
C LEU A 57 26.09 -8.64 2.51
N ALA A 58 27.02 -8.42 3.44
CA ALA A 58 28.41 -8.84 3.26
C ALA A 58 28.49 -10.36 2.96
N PRO A 59 29.39 -10.81 2.07
CA PRO A 59 30.45 -10.09 1.38
C PRO A 59 30.10 -9.55 -0.03
N LEU A 60 28.83 -9.37 -0.37
CA LEU A 60 28.41 -8.86 -1.69
C LEU A 60 28.94 -7.43 -1.92
N GLN A 61 29.07 -7.06 -3.21
CA GLN A 61 29.37 -5.68 -3.61
C GLN A 61 28.07 -4.85 -3.56
N VAL A 62 27.93 -4.03 -2.53
CA VAL A 62 26.72 -3.27 -2.29
C VAL A 62 27.00 -1.77 -2.45
N GLU A 63 26.25 -1.12 -3.33
CA GLU A 63 26.14 0.32 -3.40
C GLU A 63 24.79 0.77 -2.84
N SER A 64 24.68 2.00 -2.39
CA SER A 64 23.45 2.54 -1.88
C SER A 64 23.17 3.93 -2.48
N LEU A 65 21.88 4.20 -2.71
CA LEU A 65 21.37 5.50 -3.14
C LEU A 65 20.32 5.98 -2.14
N VAL A 66 20.61 7.12 -1.50
CA VAL A 66 19.69 7.77 -0.56
C VAL A 66 18.97 8.90 -1.30
N LEU A 67 17.65 8.81 -1.35
CA LEU A 67 16.76 9.74 -2.04
C LEU A 67 16.08 10.68 -1.02
N PRO A 68 15.57 11.85 -1.42
CA PRO A 68 14.70 12.64 -0.58
C PRO A 68 13.44 11.88 -0.17
N ASP A 69 12.87 12.21 1.00
CA ASP A 69 11.64 11.63 1.49
C ASP A 69 10.39 12.37 1.00
N GLY A 70 9.32 11.63 0.72
CA GLY A 70 8.00 12.16 0.42
C GLY A 70 7.43 11.76 -0.94
N GLU A 71 6.09 11.76 -1.02
CA GLU A 71 5.33 11.37 -2.23
C GLU A 71 5.67 12.23 -3.45
N GLN A 72 6.05 13.51 -3.26
CA GLN A 72 6.47 14.41 -4.33
C GLN A 72 7.73 13.94 -5.07
N PHE A 73 8.55 13.12 -4.42
CA PHE A 73 9.76 12.54 -5.02
C PHE A 73 9.51 11.19 -5.73
N LYS A 74 8.29 10.68 -5.69
CA LYS A 74 7.89 9.53 -6.51
C LYS A 74 7.66 9.99 -7.96
N SER A 75 8.73 10.36 -8.66
CA SER A 75 8.71 11.09 -9.93
C SER A 75 9.64 10.48 -10.98
N LEU A 76 9.47 10.90 -12.25
CA LEU A 76 10.40 10.56 -13.32
C LEU A 76 11.80 11.12 -13.09
N ASP A 77 11.92 12.28 -12.44
CA ASP A 77 13.21 12.89 -12.15
C ASP A 77 14.00 12.03 -11.14
N THR A 78 13.34 11.58 -10.09
CA THR A 78 13.95 10.67 -9.11
C THR A 78 14.22 9.28 -9.72
N PHE A 79 13.33 8.78 -10.56
CA PHE A 79 13.57 7.58 -11.35
C PHE A 79 14.83 7.71 -12.21
N ASN A 80 15.04 8.86 -12.87
CA ASN A 80 16.23 9.11 -13.67
C ASN A 80 17.50 9.16 -12.81
N GLN A 81 17.42 9.65 -11.56
CA GLN A 81 18.55 9.59 -10.61
C GLN A 81 18.95 8.14 -10.30
N VAL A 82 17.97 7.26 -10.09
CA VAL A 82 18.22 5.82 -9.90
C VAL A 82 18.90 5.21 -11.13
N MET A 83 18.41 5.51 -12.34
CA MET A 83 19.03 5.05 -13.58
C MET A 83 20.48 5.53 -13.72
N GLY A 84 20.71 6.82 -13.40
CA GLY A 84 22.06 7.42 -13.42
C GLY A 84 23.02 6.74 -12.45
N ALA A 85 22.58 6.43 -11.22
CA ALA A 85 23.40 5.74 -10.23
C ALA A 85 23.76 4.30 -10.69
N LEU A 86 22.79 3.57 -11.22
CA LEU A 86 23.02 2.21 -11.75
C LEU A 86 24.02 2.21 -12.91
N LEU A 87 23.95 3.15 -13.83
CA LEU A 87 24.86 3.29 -14.95
C LEU A 87 26.26 3.69 -14.51
N ALA A 88 26.36 4.67 -13.59
CA ALA A 88 27.65 5.12 -13.05
C ALA A 88 28.38 4.03 -12.28
N GLY A 89 27.64 3.19 -11.52
CA GLY A 89 28.18 2.03 -10.81
C GLY A 89 28.46 0.82 -11.70
N ASN A 90 28.26 0.92 -13.02
CA ASN A 90 28.43 -0.19 -13.97
C ASN A 90 27.66 -1.45 -13.53
N HIS A 91 26.38 -1.28 -13.11
CA HIS A 91 25.52 -2.38 -12.77
C HIS A 91 25.10 -3.18 -14.00
N GLY A 92 25.24 -4.50 -13.95
CA GLY A 92 24.90 -5.43 -15.02
C GLY A 92 23.46 -5.94 -14.94
N ARG A 93 23.12 -6.90 -15.82
CA ARG A 93 21.79 -7.53 -15.85
C ARG A 93 21.52 -8.45 -14.66
N ASP A 94 22.54 -8.88 -13.96
CA ASP A 94 22.50 -9.72 -12.76
C ASP A 94 22.47 -8.92 -11.47
N THR A 95 22.47 -7.60 -11.55
CA THR A 95 22.30 -6.71 -10.38
C THR A 95 20.93 -6.92 -9.74
N THR A 96 20.91 -7.00 -8.41
CA THR A 96 19.65 -6.98 -7.63
C THR A 96 19.44 -5.62 -7.01
N LEU A 97 18.26 -5.03 -7.18
CA LEU A 97 17.86 -3.82 -6.48
C LEU A 97 17.17 -4.19 -5.16
N ILE A 98 17.45 -3.46 -4.08
CA ILE A 98 16.75 -3.63 -2.81
C ILE A 98 16.05 -2.32 -2.47
N ALA A 99 14.73 -2.37 -2.33
CA ALA A 99 13.92 -1.25 -1.84
C ALA A 99 13.85 -1.30 -0.32
N LEU A 100 14.56 -0.42 0.36
CA LEU A 100 14.52 -0.28 1.82
C LEU A 100 13.72 0.98 2.17
N GLY A 101 12.43 0.83 2.48
CA GLY A 101 11.58 1.99 2.78
C GLY A 101 10.08 1.72 2.72
N GLY A 102 9.31 2.79 2.70
CA GLY A 102 7.85 2.75 2.50
C GLY A 102 7.43 2.53 1.04
N GLY A 103 6.16 2.74 0.76
CA GLY A 103 5.56 2.50 -0.57
C GLY A 103 6.19 3.34 -1.69
N VAL A 104 6.62 4.58 -1.41
CA VAL A 104 7.30 5.44 -2.39
C VAL A 104 8.58 4.77 -2.90
N ILE A 105 9.44 4.34 -1.98
CA ILE A 105 10.71 3.66 -2.30
C ILE A 105 10.45 2.31 -2.97
N GLY A 106 9.47 1.54 -2.48
CA GLY A 106 9.11 0.25 -3.06
C GLY A 106 8.66 0.36 -4.51
N ASP A 107 7.73 1.26 -4.80
CA ASP A 107 7.19 1.46 -6.14
C ASP A 107 8.23 2.01 -7.12
N LEU A 108 9.00 3.02 -6.69
CA LEU A 108 10.06 3.62 -7.50
C LEU A 108 11.15 2.61 -7.84
N THR A 109 11.62 1.85 -6.84
CA THR A 109 12.66 0.83 -7.04
C THR A 109 12.18 -0.31 -7.92
N GLY A 110 10.95 -0.77 -7.71
CA GLY A 110 10.36 -1.83 -8.54
C GLY A 110 10.17 -1.39 -9.99
N PHE A 111 9.78 -0.15 -10.23
CA PHE A 111 9.67 0.40 -11.58
C PHE A 111 11.06 0.59 -12.22
N ALA A 112 12.04 1.06 -11.45
CA ALA A 112 13.43 1.12 -11.91
C ALA A 112 13.96 -0.27 -12.29
N ALA A 113 13.70 -1.29 -11.46
CA ALA A 113 14.08 -2.67 -11.74
C ALA A 113 13.43 -3.20 -13.03
N ALA A 114 12.14 -2.90 -13.25
CA ALA A 114 11.42 -3.31 -14.46
C ALA A 114 12.01 -2.71 -15.74
N CYS A 115 12.54 -1.49 -15.67
CA CYS A 115 13.06 -0.75 -16.83
C CYS A 115 14.56 -0.94 -17.07
N TYR A 116 15.35 -1.04 -15.98
CA TYR A 116 16.81 -1.14 -16.10
C TYR A 116 17.20 -2.44 -16.82
N GLN A 117 18.06 -2.34 -17.86
CA GLN A 117 18.48 -3.49 -18.66
C GLN A 117 17.34 -4.38 -19.19
N ARG A 118 16.11 -3.86 -19.30
CA ARG A 118 14.84 -4.55 -19.65
C ARG A 118 14.34 -5.52 -18.59
N GLY A 119 14.75 -5.33 -17.36
CA GLY A 119 14.35 -6.08 -16.18
C GLY A 119 15.54 -6.66 -15.43
N VAL A 120 15.69 -6.25 -14.16
CA VAL A 120 16.64 -6.83 -13.20
C VAL A 120 15.87 -7.27 -11.95
N PRO A 121 16.34 -8.28 -11.19
CA PRO A 121 15.65 -8.70 -9.97
C PRO A 121 15.63 -7.61 -8.93
N PHE A 122 14.57 -7.58 -8.10
CA PHE A 122 14.49 -6.70 -6.96
C PHE A 122 13.87 -7.38 -5.74
N ILE A 123 14.16 -6.84 -4.55
CA ILE A 123 13.69 -7.29 -3.25
C ILE A 123 13.00 -6.11 -2.57
N GLN A 124 11.87 -6.37 -1.91
CA GLN A 124 11.17 -5.40 -1.08
C GLN A 124 11.52 -5.61 0.40
N VAL A 125 11.96 -4.54 1.06
CA VAL A 125 12.18 -4.48 2.51
C VAL A 125 11.34 -3.33 3.06
N PRO A 126 10.02 -3.56 3.24
CA PRO A 126 9.08 -2.50 3.63
C PRO A 126 9.25 -2.10 5.09
N THR A 127 9.37 -0.79 5.36
CA THR A 127 9.59 -0.24 6.68
C THR A 127 8.38 0.48 7.28
N THR A 128 7.30 0.66 6.53
CA THR A 128 6.02 1.21 7.02
C THR A 128 4.96 0.13 7.08
N LEU A 129 3.97 0.27 7.98
CA LEU A 129 2.86 -0.69 8.06
C LEU A 129 2.10 -0.78 6.73
N LEU A 130 1.81 0.37 6.10
CA LEU A 130 1.16 0.43 4.79
C LEU A 130 1.92 -0.42 3.75
N ALA A 131 3.24 -0.30 3.70
CA ALA A 131 4.03 -1.07 2.76
C ALA A 131 4.09 -2.56 3.13
N GLN A 132 4.15 -2.90 4.42
CA GLN A 132 4.17 -4.28 4.88
C GLN A 132 2.89 -5.04 4.54
N VAL A 133 1.72 -4.39 4.64
CA VAL A 133 0.42 -5.05 4.44
C VAL A 133 -0.15 -4.86 3.04
N ASP A 134 0.35 -3.88 2.28
CA ASP A 134 -0.25 -3.54 0.98
C ASP A 134 0.77 -3.32 -0.13
N SER A 135 1.48 -2.18 -0.21
CA SER A 135 2.19 -1.77 -1.42
C SER A 135 3.34 -2.69 -1.83
N SER A 136 3.99 -3.41 -0.92
CA SER A 136 5.07 -4.36 -1.25
C SER A 136 4.60 -5.66 -1.92
N VAL A 137 3.30 -5.94 -1.95
CA VAL A 137 2.73 -7.19 -2.45
C VAL A 137 1.94 -6.95 -3.74
N GLY A 138 2.19 -7.77 -4.75
CA GLY A 138 1.39 -7.80 -5.98
C GLY A 138 1.94 -7.01 -7.16
N GLY A 139 3.19 -6.54 -7.06
CA GLY A 139 4.00 -6.08 -8.19
C GLY A 139 3.51 -4.82 -8.91
N LYS A 140 2.58 -4.04 -8.35
CA LYS A 140 2.27 -2.71 -8.86
C LYS A 140 3.44 -1.79 -8.54
N THR A 141 4.13 -1.31 -9.56
CA THR A 141 5.26 -0.39 -9.43
C THR A 141 4.99 0.83 -10.29
N ALA A 142 5.28 2.02 -9.80
CA ALA A 142 4.93 3.23 -10.52
C ALA A 142 5.68 4.47 -10.03
N VAL A 143 5.61 5.51 -10.84
CA VAL A 143 5.91 6.90 -10.47
C VAL A 143 4.72 7.79 -10.78
N ASN A 144 4.69 8.95 -10.16
CA ASN A 144 3.68 9.98 -10.37
C ASN A 144 4.03 10.89 -11.55
N HIS A 145 3.01 11.48 -12.12
CA HIS A 145 3.11 12.53 -13.12
C HIS A 145 2.26 13.72 -12.64
N PRO A 146 2.56 14.98 -13.00
CA PRO A 146 1.74 16.14 -12.63
C PRO A 146 0.25 16.00 -13.01
N LEU A 147 -0.05 15.20 -14.04
CA LEU A 147 -1.41 14.96 -14.52
C LEU A 147 -2.09 13.71 -13.92
N GLY A 148 -1.41 12.95 -13.06
CA GLY A 148 -2.01 11.75 -12.46
C GLY A 148 -1.08 10.94 -11.57
N LYS A 149 -1.61 10.43 -10.46
CA LYS A 149 -0.89 9.58 -9.51
C LYS A 149 -0.77 8.16 -10.04
N ASN A 150 0.44 7.57 -9.98
CA ASN A 150 0.72 6.17 -10.35
C ASN A 150 0.33 5.80 -11.79
N MET A 151 0.37 6.77 -12.72
CA MET A 151 -0.04 6.54 -14.12
C MET A 151 1.07 5.95 -14.99
N ILE A 152 2.31 6.03 -14.55
CA ILE A 152 3.49 5.53 -15.27
C ILE A 152 4.12 4.42 -14.43
N GLY A 153 4.12 3.19 -14.94
CA GLY A 153 4.62 2.06 -14.16
C GLY A 153 4.53 0.72 -14.89
N ALA A 154 4.80 -0.34 -14.16
CA ALA A 154 4.79 -1.71 -14.64
C ALA A 154 4.25 -2.66 -13.58
N PHE A 155 3.66 -3.79 -14.02
CA PHE A 155 3.49 -4.96 -13.16
C PHE A 155 4.80 -5.73 -13.14
N TYR A 156 5.54 -5.64 -12.05
CA TYR A 156 6.83 -6.26 -11.89
C TYR A 156 6.97 -6.87 -10.49
N GLN A 157 7.13 -8.19 -10.41
CA GLN A 157 7.10 -8.92 -9.14
C GLN A 157 8.48 -8.96 -8.50
N PRO A 158 8.60 -8.80 -7.16
CA PRO A 158 9.87 -8.95 -6.45
C PRO A 158 10.28 -10.43 -6.35
N GLN A 159 11.57 -10.67 -6.08
CA GLN A 159 12.08 -12.01 -5.77
C GLN A 159 11.78 -12.43 -4.31
N LEU A 160 11.63 -11.45 -3.43
CA LEU A 160 11.38 -11.62 -2.00
C LEU A 160 10.74 -10.35 -1.45
N VAL A 161 9.80 -10.50 -0.52
CA VAL A 161 9.37 -9.45 0.41
C VAL A 161 9.81 -9.86 1.81
N LEU A 162 10.68 -9.05 2.44
CA LEU A 162 11.22 -9.31 3.77
C LEU A 162 10.69 -8.27 4.74
N ILE A 163 9.75 -8.69 5.59
CA ILE A 163 9.04 -7.83 6.54
C ILE A 163 9.63 -8.02 7.94
N ASP A 164 10.46 -7.08 8.35
CA ASP A 164 10.92 -6.98 9.74
C ASP A 164 9.94 -6.11 10.52
N THR A 165 9.19 -6.71 11.42
CA THR A 165 8.17 -6.00 12.20
C THR A 165 8.74 -4.97 13.17
N LEU A 166 10.02 -5.08 13.53
CA LEU A 166 10.70 -4.08 14.37
C LEU A 166 10.83 -2.72 13.70
N CYS A 167 10.78 -2.65 12.38
CA CYS A 167 10.76 -1.36 11.66
C CYS A 167 9.59 -0.47 12.10
N LEU A 168 8.50 -1.06 12.58
CA LEU A 168 7.33 -0.31 13.03
C LEU A 168 7.55 0.45 14.34
N GLN A 169 8.59 0.10 15.13
CA GLN A 169 8.92 0.79 16.38
C GLN A 169 9.40 2.24 16.16
N THR A 170 9.97 2.53 15.00
CA THR A 170 10.44 3.87 14.63
C THR A 170 9.46 4.63 13.75
N LEU A 171 8.35 3.97 13.35
CA LEU A 171 7.35 4.59 12.50
C LEU A 171 6.51 5.59 13.32
N PRO A 172 6.35 6.84 12.86
CA PRO A 172 5.47 7.82 13.50
C PRO A 172 4.05 7.28 13.68
N GLU A 173 3.40 7.61 14.80
CA GLU A 173 2.07 7.11 15.14
C GLU A 173 1.02 7.41 14.07
N ARG A 174 1.08 8.60 13.45
CA ARG A 174 0.18 8.99 12.35
C ARG A 174 0.35 8.10 11.11
N GLU A 175 1.59 7.76 10.77
CA GLU A 175 1.92 6.85 9.66
C GLU A 175 1.49 5.40 9.97
N PHE A 176 1.64 4.97 11.21
CA PHE A 176 1.16 3.68 11.66
C PHE A 176 -0.37 3.59 11.57
N ALA A 177 -1.08 4.62 12.04
CA ALA A 177 -2.54 4.72 11.92
C ALA A 177 -2.99 4.69 10.46
N ALA A 178 -2.30 5.42 9.57
CA ALA A 178 -2.57 5.38 8.13
C ALA A 178 -2.43 3.96 7.55
N GLY A 179 -1.44 3.19 8.00
CA GLY A 179 -1.31 1.77 7.64
C GLY A 179 -2.47 0.91 8.16
N LEU A 180 -3.01 1.20 9.33
CA LEU A 180 -4.17 0.48 9.90
C LEU A 180 -5.44 0.66 9.04
N ALA A 181 -5.59 1.75 8.28
CA ALA A 181 -6.71 1.90 7.35
C ALA A 181 -6.72 0.76 6.32
N GLU A 182 -5.57 0.41 5.76
CA GLU A 182 -5.45 -0.71 4.83
C GLU A 182 -5.68 -2.07 5.50
N VAL A 183 -5.23 -2.25 6.74
CA VAL A 183 -5.52 -3.46 7.53
C VAL A 183 -7.04 -3.63 7.73
N ILE A 184 -7.74 -2.56 8.13
CA ILE A 184 -9.20 -2.57 8.35
C ILE A 184 -9.94 -2.83 7.03
N LYS A 185 -9.47 -2.27 5.92
CA LYS A 185 -10.03 -2.50 4.58
C LYS A 185 -10.16 -3.99 4.26
N TYR A 186 -9.14 -4.81 4.55
CA TYR A 186 -9.20 -6.26 4.30
C TYR A 186 -10.32 -6.93 5.08
N GLY A 187 -10.56 -6.53 6.32
CA GLY A 187 -11.69 -7.02 7.12
C GLY A 187 -13.04 -6.66 6.51
N ILE A 188 -13.17 -5.45 5.98
CA ILE A 188 -14.43 -4.98 5.39
C ILE A 188 -14.72 -5.72 4.07
N ILE A 189 -13.73 -5.88 3.19
CA ILE A 189 -13.96 -6.39 1.83
C ILE A 189 -13.92 -7.91 1.73
N TRP A 190 -13.30 -8.64 2.69
CA TRP A 190 -12.95 -10.02 2.47
C TRP A 190 -13.15 -10.95 3.66
N ASP A 191 -12.97 -10.50 4.89
CA ASP A 191 -12.87 -11.36 6.06
C ASP A 191 -13.55 -10.75 7.29
N ALA A 192 -14.82 -11.15 7.53
CA ALA A 192 -15.62 -10.67 8.66
C ALA A 192 -15.04 -11.10 10.02
N ASP A 193 -14.40 -12.30 10.09
CA ASP A 193 -13.78 -12.78 11.32
C ASP A 193 -12.54 -11.96 11.65
N PHE A 194 -11.75 -11.62 10.62
CA PHE A 194 -10.62 -10.71 10.78
C PHE A 194 -11.07 -9.31 11.22
N PHE A 195 -12.17 -8.80 10.65
CA PHE A 195 -12.75 -7.53 11.11
C PHE A 195 -13.11 -7.57 12.60
N SER A 196 -13.80 -8.63 13.02
CA SER A 196 -14.19 -8.82 14.43
C SER A 196 -12.97 -8.99 15.35
N TRP A 197 -11.91 -9.64 14.85
CA TRP A 197 -10.65 -9.72 15.57
C TRP A 197 -9.99 -8.32 15.72
N LEU A 198 -10.05 -7.49 14.68
CA LEU A 198 -9.50 -6.12 14.72
C LEU A 198 -10.23 -5.25 15.76
N GLU A 199 -11.56 -5.34 15.85
CA GLU A 199 -12.33 -4.64 16.90
C GLU A 199 -11.84 -4.96 18.32
N GLN A 200 -11.41 -6.19 18.55
CA GLN A 200 -10.93 -6.64 19.87
C GLN A 200 -9.45 -6.36 20.11
N ASN A 201 -8.66 -6.15 19.06
CA ASN A 201 -7.19 -6.13 19.15
C ASN A 201 -6.53 -4.83 18.62
N VAL A 202 -7.29 -3.84 18.18
CA VAL A 202 -6.73 -2.59 17.65
C VAL A 202 -5.81 -1.88 18.65
N SER A 203 -6.14 -1.90 19.95
CA SER A 203 -5.29 -1.34 20.99
C SER A 203 -3.95 -2.08 21.16
N ARG A 204 -3.94 -3.41 20.98
CA ARG A 204 -2.71 -4.22 21.02
C ARG A 204 -1.83 -3.92 19.79
N LEU A 205 -2.44 -3.69 18.62
CA LEU A 205 -1.72 -3.25 17.42
C LEU A 205 -1.06 -1.89 17.63
N GLN A 206 -1.79 -0.93 18.22
CA GLN A 206 -1.24 0.40 18.54
C GLN A 206 -0.11 0.36 19.58
N GLN A 207 -0.12 -0.64 20.45
CA GLN A 207 0.97 -0.91 21.41
C GLN A 207 2.14 -1.68 20.78
N LEU A 208 2.07 -1.96 19.48
CA LEU A 208 3.05 -2.71 18.71
C LEU A 208 3.31 -4.11 19.30
N GLU A 209 2.27 -4.75 19.86
CA GLU A 209 2.42 -6.09 20.43
C GLU A 209 2.83 -7.10 19.35
N PRO A 210 3.95 -7.80 19.50
CA PRO A 210 4.54 -8.62 18.44
C PRO A 210 3.59 -9.69 17.88
N SER A 211 2.82 -10.35 18.75
CA SER A 211 1.90 -11.41 18.33
C SER A 211 0.71 -10.84 17.52
N ALA A 212 0.18 -9.68 17.93
CA ALA A 212 -0.91 -9.02 17.24
C ALA A 212 -0.44 -8.46 15.88
N LEU A 213 0.74 -7.83 15.82
CA LEU A 213 1.34 -7.34 14.59
C LEU A 213 1.60 -8.49 13.59
N SER A 214 2.27 -9.55 14.04
CA SER A 214 2.57 -10.70 13.19
C SER A 214 1.30 -11.31 12.60
N TYR A 215 0.25 -11.47 13.40
CA TYR A 215 -1.03 -12.00 12.93
C TYR A 215 -1.69 -11.07 11.90
N ALA A 216 -1.80 -9.78 12.21
CA ALA A 216 -2.48 -8.82 11.32
C ALA A 216 -1.75 -8.68 9.97
N ILE A 217 -0.41 -8.52 10.00
CA ILE A 217 0.42 -8.42 8.79
C ILE A 217 0.31 -9.69 7.96
N ARG A 218 0.45 -10.86 8.60
CA ARG A 218 0.30 -12.15 7.93
C ARG A 218 -1.06 -12.27 7.26
N ARG A 219 -2.15 -11.96 7.98
CA ARG A 219 -3.51 -12.09 7.43
C ARG A 219 -3.76 -11.16 6.25
N CYS A 220 -3.30 -9.92 6.31
CA CYS A 220 -3.37 -8.99 5.18
C CYS A 220 -2.60 -9.51 3.97
N CYS A 221 -1.37 -10.00 4.17
CA CYS A 221 -0.55 -10.57 3.10
C CYS A 221 -1.18 -11.84 2.50
N GLU A 222 -1.81 -12.72 3.31
CA GLU A 222 -2.54 -13.90 2.83
C GLU A 222 -3.69 -13.51 1.91
N ILE A 223 -4.55 -12.57 2.37
CA ILE A 223 -5.69 -12.10 1.58
C ILE A 223 -5.21 -11.47 0.27
N LYS A 224 -4.20 -10.60 0.34
CA LYS A 224 -3.68 -9.94 -0.87
C LYS A 224 -3.02 -10.94 -1.82
N ALA A 225 -2.24 -11.89 -1.31
CA ALA A 225 -1.61 -12.92 -2.13
C ALA A 225 -2.64 -13.78 -2.87
N ASP A 226 -3.76 -14.15 -2.21
CA ASP A 226 -4.87 -14.87 -2.83
C ASP A 226 -5.51 -14.04 -3.95
N MET A 227 -5.84 -12.76 -3.68
CA MET A 227 -6.40 -11.86 -4.70
C MET A 227 -5.47 -11.66 -5.90
N VAL A 228 -4.17 -11.46 -5.65
CA VAL A 228 -3.16 -11.28 -6.70
C VAL A 228 -2.97 -12.56 -7.51
N GLY A 229 -2.97 -13.72 -6.85
CA GLY A 229 -2.88 -15.02 -7.52
C GLY A 229 -4.06 -15.32 -8.45
N ARG A 230 -5.26 -14.83 -8.11
CA ARG A 230 -6.47 -14.95 -8.94
C ARG A 230 -6.57 -13.87 -10.02
N ASP A 231 -6.01 -12.70 -9.79
CA ASP A 231 -6.18 -11.52 -10.64
C ASP A 231 -4.97 -10.58 -10.53
N GLU A 232 -3.87 -10.97 -11.16
CA GLU A 232 -2.62 -10.22 -11.08
C GLU A 232 -2.76 -8.77 -11.61
N ARG A 233 -3.55 -8.57 -12.68
CA ARG A 233 -3.64 -7.30 -13.42
C ARG A 233 -4.86 -6.44 -13.10
N GLU A 234 -5.62 -6.80 -12.04
CA GLU A 234 -6.77 -6.01 -11.55
C GLU A 234 -7.91 -5.83 -12.56
N HIS A 235 -8.26 -6.92 -13.24
CA HIS A 235 -9.42 -6.94 -14.13
C HIS A 235 -10.71 -7.44 -13.45
N GLY A 236 -10.61 -8.05 -12.27
CA GLY A 236 -11.69 -8.70 -11.53
C GLY A 236 -11.63 -8.47 -10.03
N VAL A 237 -11.42 -9.55 -9.25
CA VAL A 237 -11.51 -9.55 -7.78
C VAL A 237 -10.52 -8.60 -7.10
N ARG A 238 -9.36 -8.38 -7.67
CA ARG A 238 -8.35 -7.46 -7.12
C ARG A 238 -8.84 -6.00 -7.09
N ALA A 239 -9.83 -5.63 -7.92
CA ALA A 239 -10.42 -4.31 -7.88
C ALA A 239 -11.05 -3.97 -6.53
N LEU A 240 -11.50 -4.98 -5.75
CA LEU A 240 -12.08 -4.78 -4.41
C LEU A 240 -11.10 -4.13 -3.44
N LEU A 241 -9.78 -4.28 -3.63
CA LEU A 241 -8.75 -3.61 -2.84
C LEU A 241 -8.83 -2.07 -2.91
N ASN A 242 -9.57 -1.53 -3.86
CA ASN A 242 -9.80 -0.09 -3.99
C ASN A 242 -11.02 0.42 -3.21
N LEU A 243 -11.55 -0.32 -2.22
CA LEU A 243 -12.57 0.21 -1.31
C LEU A 243 -12.07 1.53 -0.69
N GLY A 244 -12.90 2.58 -0.73
CA GLY A 244 -12.57 3.90 -0.21
C GLY A 244 -11.66 4.76 -1.12
N HIS A 245 -10.94 4.17 -2.08
CA HIS A 245 -9.93 4.89 -2.85
C HIS A 245 -10.49 5.93 -3.80
N THR A 246 -11.67 5.76 -4.36
CA THR A 246 -12.25 6.74 -5.28
C THR A 246 -12.54 8.06 -4.58
N PHE A 247 -13.10 8.00 -3.37
CA PHE A 247 -13.29 9.16 -2.51
C PHE A 247 -11.96 9.65 -1.92
N GLY A 248 -11.12 8.74 -1.42
CA GLY A 248 -9.83 9.07 -0.82
C GLY A 248 -8.88 9.77 -1.78
N HIS A 249 -8.75 9.31 -3.02
CA HIS A 249 -7.94 9.99 -4.03
C HIS A 249 -8.47 11.39 -4.37
N ALA A 250 -9.80 11.61 -4.32
CA ALA A 250 -10.37 12.94 -4.48
C ALA A 250 -9.94 13.88 -3.33
N ILE A 251 -9.92 13.38 -2.09
CA ILE A 251 -9.42 14.13 -0.93
C ILE A 251 -7.93 14.46 -1.10
N GLU A 252 -7.09 13.46 -1.42
CA GLU A 252 -5.66 13.68 -1.62
C GLU A 252 -5.38 14.71 -2.72
N ALA A 253 -6.12 14.65 -3.82
CA ALA A 253 -5.92 15.55 -4.96
C ALA A 253 -6.38 16.98 -4.68
N GLU A 254 -7.54 17.18 -4.05
CA GLU A 254 -8.08 18.50 -3.73
C GLU A 254 -7.28 19.19 -2.62
N MET A 255 -6.91 18.44 -1.58
CA MET A 255 -6.20 18.99 -0.43
C MET A 255 -4.70 19.20 -0.70
N GLY A 256 -4.18 18.66 -1.81
CA GLY A 256 -2.76 18.64 -2.14
C GLY A 256 -2.02 17.48 -1.45
N TYR A 257 -1.18 16.81 -2.22
CA TYR A 257 -0.44 15.65 -1.74
C TYR A 257 0.44 15.99 -0.52
N GLY A 258 0.39 15.14 0.51
CA GLY A 258 1.15 15.29 1.75
C GLY A 258 0.40 15.98 2.90
N ASN A 259 -0.70 16.69 2.66
CA ASN A 259 -1.54 17.26 3.71
C ASN A 259 -2.38 16.20 4.42
N TRP A 260 -2.97 15.31 3.65
CA TRP A 260 -3.63 14.10 4.14
C TRP A 260 -2.76 12.89 3.79
N LEU A 261 -2.54 12.02 4.75
CA LEU A 261 -1.92 10.73 4.45
C LEU A 261 -2.89 9.85 3.67
N HIS A 262 -2.36 8.99 2.82
CA HIS A 262 -3.16 8.09 2.00
C HIS A 262 -4.19 7.31 2.83
N GLY A 263 -3.76 6.68 3.93
CA GLY A 263 -4.65 5.91 4.79
C GLY A 263 -5.71 6.75 5.51
N GLU A 264 -5.44 8.02 5.82
CA GLU A 264 -6.43 8.94 6.36
C GLU A 264 -7.54 9.24 5.34
N ALA A 265 -7.14 9.56 4.10
CA ALA A 265 -8.07 9.82 3.02
C ALA A 265 -8.90 8.57 2.65
N VAL A 266 -8.26 7.39 2.62
CA VAL A 266 -8.94 6.10 2.38
C VAL A 266 -9.89 5.75 3.52
N ALA A 267 -9.56 6.06 4.79
CA ALA A 267 -10.45 5.83 5.93
C ALA A 267 -11.78 6.59 5.78
N VAL A 268 -11.70 7.89 5.46
CA VAL A 268 -12.89 8.68 5.13
C VAL A 268 -13.63 8.10 3.93
N GLY A 269 -12.91 7.73 2.90
CA GLY A 269 -13.49 7.12 1.69
C GLY A 269 -14.19 5.79 1.97
N MET A 270 -13.69 4.98 2.92
CA MET A 270 -14.38 3.76 3.37
C MET A 270 -15.69 4.08 4.08
N VAL A 271 -15.74 5.12 4.92
CA VAL A 271 -16.98 5.56 5.55
C VAL A 271 -18.00 6.03 4.50
N GLN A 272 -17.56 6.81 3.50
CA GLN A 272 -18.40 7.25 2.39
C GLN A 272 -18.92 6.08 1.54
N ALA A 273 -18.08 5.08 1.30
CA ALA A 273 -18.51 3.85 0.63
C ALA A 273 -19.54 3.06 1.47
N CYS A 274 -19.36 3.00 2.80
CA CYS A 274 -20.35 2.38 3.71
C CYS A 274 -21.68 3.14 3.72
N TYR A 275 -21.68 4.47 3.75
CA TYR A 275 -22.90 5.28 3.63
C TYR A 275 -23.60 5.05 2.28
N THR A 276 -22.82 4.94 1.19
CA THR A 276 -23.38 4.60 -0.13
C THR A 276 -24.06 3.23 -0.10
N ALA A 277 -23.38 2.21 0.44
CA ALA A 277 -23.93 0.86 0.59
C ALA A 277 -25.18 0.83 1.46
N ARG A 278 -25.21 1.60 2.54
CA ARG A 278 -26.39 1.73 3.40
C ARG A 278 -27.58 2.35 2.66
N LEU A 279 -27.38 3.43 1.90
CA LEU A 279 -28.44 4.04 1.08
C LEU A 279 -29.03 3.07 0.06
N ARG A 280 -28.23 2.07 -0.37
CA ARG A 280 -28.65 1.00 -1.29
C ARG A 280 -29.28 -0.21 -0.56
N GLY A 281 -29.30 -0.21 0.78
CA GLY A 281 -29.79 -1.34 1.58
C GLY A 281 -28.80 -2.52 1.66
N GLU A 282 -27.55 -2.33 1.31
CA GLU A 282 -26.47 -3.34 1.28
C GLU A 282 -25.71 -3.41 2.62
N MET A 283 -25.82 -2.39 3.47
CA MET A 283 -25.35 -2.34 4.84
C MET A 283 -26.43 -1.83 5.79
N THR A 284 -26.39 -2.29 7.04
CA THR A 284 -27.21 -1.76 8.13
C THR A 284 -26.52 -0.58 8.82
N ASP A 285 -27.28 0.28 9.51
CA ASP A 285 -26.72 1.36 10.34
C ASP A 285 -25.74 0.81 11.39
N GLN A 286 -26.04 -0.35 11.99
CA GLN A 286 -25.16 -0.99 12.96
C GLN A 286 -23.81 -1.40 12.34
N GLN A 287 -23.80 -1.91 11.12
CA GLN A 287 -22.53 -2.28 10.43
C GLN A 287 -21.72 -1.04 10.09
N VAL A 288 -22.36 0.02 9.62
CA VAL A 288 -21.68 1.30 9.34
C VAL A 288 -21.05 1.86 10.62
N GLU A 289 -21.80 1.85 11.73
CA GLU A 289 -21.30 2.34 13.01
C GLU A 289 -20.11 1.49 13.51
N ARG A 290 -20.13 0.16 13.36
CA ARG A 290 -18.98 -0.70 13.69
C ARG A 290 -17.71 -0.29 12.90
N VAL A 291 -17.84 -0.02 11.60
CA VAL A 291 -16.71 0.43 10.77
C VAL A 291 -16.18 1.78 11.28
N LYS A 292 -17.06 2.76 11.55
CA LYS A 292 -16.69 4.07 12.10
C LYS A 292 -15.94 3.93 13.43
N GLN A 293 -16.47 3.12 14.35
CA GLN A 293 -15.87 2.94 15.68
C GLN A 293 -14.50 2.28 15.59
N LEU A 294 -14.30 1.31 14.70
CA LEU A 294 -12.98 0.69 14.50
C LEU A 294 -11.97 1.68 13.90
N LEU A 295 -12.39 2.51 12.94
CA LEU A 295 -11.52 3.56 12.36
C LEU A 295 -11.13 4.60 13.42
N LEU A 296 -12.07 5.06 14.23
CA LEU A 296 -11.82 5.98 15.35
C LEU A 296 -10.86 5.35 16.39
N ALA A 297 -11.10 4.10 16.75
CA ALA A 297 -10.22 3.36 17.65
C ALA A 297 -8.80 3.22 17.09
N ALA A 298 -8.65 3.14 15.76
CA ALA A 298 -7.37 3.16 15.06
C ALA A 298 -6.76 4.56 14.91
N LYS A 299 -7.36 5.61 15.49
CA LYS A 299 -6.96 7.02 15.38
C LYS A 299 -7.02 7.58 13.95
N LEU A 300 -7.97 7.11 13.16
CA LEU A 300 -8.20 7.55 11.80
C LEU A 300 -9.40 8.52 11.74
N PRO A 301 -9.37 9.50 10.82
CA PRO A 301 -10.51 10.37 10.59
C PRO A 301 -11.68 9.58 9.97
N ILE A 302 -12.90 9.97 10.33
CA ILE A 302 -14.13 9.41 9.75
C ILE A 302 -14.96 10.47 9.01
N THR A 303 -14.53 11.73 9.08
CA THR A 303 -15.16 12.88 8.42
C THR A 303 -14.24 13.47 7.36
N GLY A 304 -14.81 13.87 6.23
CA GLY A 304 -14.06 14.51 5.15
C GLY A 304 -13.65 15.95 5.47
N PRO A 305 -12.81 16.57 4.61
CA PRO A 305 -12.49 17.98 4.77
C PRO A 305 -13.74 18.85 4.68
N GLU A 306 -13.95 19.75 5.63
CA GLU A 306 -15.11 20.64 5.68
C GLU A 306 -15.29 21.49 4.42
N THR A 307 -14.21 21.74 3.70
CA THR A 307 -14.20 22.54 2.47
C THR A 307 -14.59 21.76 1.21
N MET A 308 -14.77 20.43 1.32
CA MET A 308 -15.06 19.57 0.17
C MET A 308 -16.53 19.15 0.12
N GLY A 309 -17.31 19.80 -0.72
CA GLY A 309 -18.65 19.34 -1.13
C GLY A 309 -18.58 18.45 -2.38
N LEU A 310 -19.75 17.99 -2.88
CA LEU A 310 -19.82 17.15 -4.10
C LEU A 310 -19.12 17.80 -5.31
N SER A 311 -19.19 19.12 -5.43
CA SER A 311 -18.57 19.89 -6.53
C SER A 311 -17.04 19.79 -6.55
N GLN A 312 -16.40 19.53 -5.40
CA GLN A 312 -14.97 19.27 -5.30
C GLN A 312 -14.63 17.79 -5.55
N TYR A 313 -15.45 16.87 -5.03
CA TYR A 313 -15.22 15.44 -5.22
C TYR A 313 -15.37 14.98 -6.67
N LEU A 314 -16.46 15.37 -7.33
CA LEU A 314 -16.89 14.82 -8.61
C LEU A 314 -15.85 14.97 -9.74
N PRO A 315 -15.18 16.13 -9.93
CA PRO A 315 -14.16 16.28 -10.97
C PRO A 315 -12.96 15.34 -10.78
N HIS A 316 -12.54 15.08 -9.54
CA HIS A 316 -11.45 14.16 -9.25
C HIS A 316 -11.87 12.71 -9.45
N MET A 317 -13.07 12.33 -8.98
CA MET A 317 -13.62 10.99 -9.16
C MET A 317 -13.78 10.63 -10.64
N MET A 318 -14.20 11.57 -11.49
CA MET A 318 -14.36 11.36 -12.93
C MET A 318 -13.03 11.29 -13.69
N ARG A 319 -11.93 11.77 -13.11
CA ARG A 319 -10.57 11.63 -13.68
C ARG A 319 -9.85 10.35 -13.22
N ASP A 320 -10.38 9.65 -12.22
CA ASP A 320 -9.80 8.40 -11.75
C ASP A 320 -9.81 7.37 -12.90
N LYS A 321 -8.72 6.63 -13.05
CA LYS A 321 -8.57 5.54 -14.04
C LYS A 321 -9.62 4.42 -13.91
N LYS A 322 -10.45 4.44 -12.88
CA LYS A 322 -11.59 3.52 -12.67
C LYS A 322 -12.82 3.90 -13.50
N VAL A 323 -12.83 5.06 -14.14
CA VAL A 323 -13.89 5.45 -15.07
C VAL A 323 -13.72 4.65 -16.37
N LEU A 324 -14.68 3.78 -16.67
CA LEU A 324 -14.75 3.03 -17.92
C LEU A 324 -15.96 3.53 -18.74
N ALA A 325 -15.72 3.90 -19.99
CA ALA A 325 -16.75 4.41 -20.89
C ALA A 325 -17.56 5.60 -20.30
N GLY A 326 -16.93 6.44 -19.46
CA GLY A 326 -17.59 7.59 -18.85
C GLY A 326 -18.43 7.27 -17.61
N GLN A 327 -18.45 6.01 -17.15
CA GLN A 327 -19.18 5.60 -15.94
C GLN A 327 -18.25 5.47 -14.74
N LEU A 328 -18.60 6.12 -13.63
CA LEU A 328 -17.92 6.01 -12.37
C LEU A 328 -18.14 4.60 -11.80
N ARG A 329 -17.04 3.91 -11.44
CA ARG A 329 -17.08 2.60 -10.77
C ARG A 329 -16.66 2.77 -9.31
N LEU A 330 -17.52 2.34 -8.40
CA LEU A 330 -17.25 2.34 -6.96
C LEU A 330 -17.13 0.91 -6.44
N ILE A 331 -16.31 0.74 -5.43
CA ILE A 331 -16.28 -0.48 -4.63
C ILE A 331 -17.15 -0.21 -3.40
N LEU A 332 -18.18 -1.00 -3.21
CA LEU A 332 -19.10 -0.88 -2.07
C LEU A 332 -19.14 -2.17 -1.26
N PRO A 333 -19.19 -2.09 0.09
CA PRO A 333 -19.38 -3.27 0.92
C PRO A 333 -20.77 -3.90 0.72
N LEU A 334 -20.82 -5.23 0.81
CA LEU A 334 -22.05 -6.04 0.97
C LEU A 334 -22.09 -6.56 2.41
N GLY A 335 -22.37 -5.70 3.37
CA GLY A 335 -22.09 -5.96 4.77
C GLY A 335 -20.59 -5.95 5.07
N ILE A 336 -20.17 -6.50 6.22
CA ILE A 336 -18.77 -6.65 6.61
C ILE A 336 -18.26 -8.02 6.14
N GLY A 337 -17.09 -8.06 5.51
CA GLY A 337 -16.44 -9.27 4.99
C GLY A 337 -16.70 -9.58 3.51
N SER A 338 -17.41 -8.70 2.82
CA SER A 338 -17.67 -8.83 1.37
C SER A 338 -17.84 -7.48 0.71
N ALA A 339 -17.50 -7.38 -0.57
CA ALA A 339 -17.66 -6.16 -1.35
C ALA A 339 -17.95 -6.48 -2.84
N GLN A 340 -18.41 -5.47 -3.55
CA GLN A 340 -18.73 -5.54 -4.97
C GLN A 340 -18.31 -4.28 -5.72
N VAL A 341 -18.24 -4.39 -7.04
CA VAL A 341 -18.06 -3.26 -7.95
C VAL A 341 -19.45 -2.81 -8.43
N VAL A 342 -19.75 -1.52 -8.31
CA VAL A 342 -21.00 -0.93 -8.81
C VAL A 342 -20.70 0.25 -9.75
N SER A 343 -21.60 0.51 -10.70
CA SER A 343 -21.48 1.62 -11.66
C SER A 343 -22.76 2.44 -11.82
N ASP A 344 -23.75 2.20 -10.96
CA ASP A 344 -25.09 2.76 -11.01
C ASP A 344 -25.40 3.72 -9.84
N VAL A 345 -24.37 4.29 -9.21
CA VAL A 345 -24.55 5.29 -8.15
C VAL A 345 -24.77 6.66 -8.79
N SER A 346 -25.90 7.29 -8.48
CA SER A 346 -26.25 8.61 -9.01
C SER A 346 -25.52 9.75 -8.32
N GLU A 347 -25.35 10.89 -9.00
CA GLU A 347 -24.79 12.10 -8.39
C GLU A 347 -25.60 12.57 -7.16
N GLN A 348 -26.95 12.39 -7.18
CA GLN A 348 -27.79 12.70 -6.02
C GLN A 348 -27.40 11.84 -4.81
N GLN A 349 -27.19 10.55 -4.99
CA GLN A 349 -26.73 9.66 -3.91
C GLN A 349 -25.34 10.06 -3.40
N LEU A 350 -24.41 10.39 -4.31
CA LEU A 350 -23.09 10.89 -3.92
C LEU A 350 -23.18 12.19 -3.13
N GLY A 351 -24.07 13.12 -3.52
CA GLY A 351 -24.30 14.37 -2.77
C GLY A 351 -24.78 14.14 -1.36
N LEU A 352 -25.71 13.20 -1.14
CA LEU A 352 -26.18 12.83 0.20
C LEU A 352 -25.05 12.26 1.05
N VAL A 353 -24.26 11.33 0.48
CA VAL A 353 -23.14 10.68 1.17
C VAL A 353 -22.06 11.68 1.57
N VAL A 354 -21.66 12.57 0.65
CA VAL A 354 -20.66 13.59 0.94
C VAL A 354 -21.16 14.52 2.05
N SER A 355 -22.41 14.97 1.98
CA SER A 355 -23.00 15.85 3.01
C SER A 355 -23.06 15.17 4.38
N GLU A 356 -23.41 13.88 4.43
CA GLU A 356 -23.44 13.11 5.69
C GLU A 356 -22.06 12.91 6.29
N SER A 357 -21.04 12.77 5.46
CA SER A 357 -19.66 12.56 5.91
C SER A 357 -18.95 13.82 6.40
N LEU A 358 -19.61 14.97 6.39
CA LEU A 358 -19.10 16.22 6.95
C LEU A 358 -19.61 16.49 8.40
N VAL A 359 -20.54 15.67 8.87
CA VAL A 359 -21.16 15.74 10.19
C VAL A 359 -20.64 14.60 11.07
#